data_5900dab5f6f65d56d4a9b453f82e9cd8
#
_entry.id   5900dab5f6f65d56d4a9b453f82e9cd8
#
_cell.length_a   1.000
_cell.length_b   1.000
_cell.length_c   1.000
_cell.angle_alpha   90.00
_cell.angle_beta   90.00
_cell.angle_gamma   90.00
#
_symmetry.space_group_name_H-M   'P 1'
#
loop_
_entity.id
_entity.type
_entity.pdbx_description
1 polymer ?
#
loop_
_entity_poly.entity_id
_entity_poly.type
_entity_poly.pdbx_seq_one_letter_code
_entity_poly.pdbx_strand_id
1 'polypeptide(L)'
;LTGKPLSDTIYDTLFKAEKELIIVSPYIQLGDYLKENIFKQHQNNSKLHILIGFGKNEENKERSFRRKEIEYFLEFPNITIVYIPQLHGKYYSNERQSVITSMNLLDYSLINNVEFGVLAEKNITDIVNKNNFFETSKNTIMSVIDGGYTIFAKRPNYSKKFLGLAKDYVGSTTHLDLIDDILANRPVNPIRYSSFMPENYVNMDKSKQRVAREYPEEEEKETPAIGQQPESFTETETKKGHCIRCNTEIPFNTLVPLCESCYSLWAKYSNRFYEEKYCHCCGKEEKKITVATPLCYSCYNKQL
;
A
#
# COMPACT_ATOMS: atom_id res chain seq x y z
N LEU A 1 0.59 -3.33 -29.41
CA LEU A 1 1.55 -4.45 -29.33
C LEU A 1 0.82 -5.77 -29.10
N THR A 2 1.33 -6.86 -29.63
CA THR A 2 0.81 -8.22 -29.41
C THR A 2 1.94 -9.23 -29.57
N GLY A 3 1.77 -10.46 -29.05
CA GLY A 3 2.76 -11.54 -29.17
C GLY A 3 4.16 -11.17 -28.64
N LYS A 4 5.21 -11.62 -29.36
CA LYS A 4 6.61 -11.40 -28.98
C LYS A 4 6.96 -9.91 -28.76
N PRO A 5 6.58 -8.95 -29.64
CA PRO A 5 6.83 -7.53 -29.42
C PRO A 5 6.25 -7.00 -28.10
N LEU A 6 5.10 -7.50 -27.67
CA LEU A 6 4.52 -7.13 -26.37
C LEU A 6 5.37 -7.63 -25.20
N SER A 7 5.75 -8.90 -25.25
CA SER A 7 6.59 -9.53 -24.22
C SER A 7 7.94 -8.84 -24.09
N ASP A 8 8.62 -8.63 -25.22
CA ASP A 8 9.92 -7.96 -25.26
C ASP A 8 9.83 -6.55 -24.69
N THR A 9 8.73 -5.81 -24.99
CA THR A 9 8.51 -4.47 -24.45
C THR A 9 8.29 -4.50 -22.94
N ILE A 10 7.53 -5.49 -22.42
CA ILE A 10 7.35 -5.64 -20.98
C ILE A 10 8.69 -5.97 -20.31
N TYR A 11 9.44 -6.93 -20.83
CA TYR A 11 10.74 -7.29 -20.27
C TYR A 11 11.73 -6.13 -20.30
N ASP A 12 11.78 -5.37 -21.38
CA ASP A 12 12.57 -4.14 -21.49
C ASP A 12 12.15 -3.09 -20.43
N THR A 13 10.84 -2.94 -20.19
CA THR A 13 10.33 -2.01 -19.18
C THR A 13 10.81 -2.42 -17.78
N LEU A 14 10.73 -3.71 -17.45
CA LEU A 14 11.19 -4.24 -16.16
C LEU A 14 12.71 -4.17 -16.03
N PHE A 15 13.45 -4.55 -17.08
CA PHE A 15 14.91 -4.62 -17.07
C PHE A 15 15.59 -3.25 -16.99
N LYS A 16 15.06 -2.25 -17.71
CA LYS A 16 15.67 -0.91 -17.84
C LYS A 16 15.27 0.06 -16.71
N ALA A 17 14.57 -0.41 -15.69
CA ALA A 17 14.19 0.43 -14.53
C ALA A 17 15.44 0.83 -13.72
N GLU A 18 15.57 2.12 -13.42
CA GLU A 18 16.70 2.69 -12.67
C GLU A 18 16.28 3.30 -11.32
N LYS A 19 15.11 3.95 -11.29
CA LYS A 19 14.61 4.71 -10.12
C LYS A 19 13.29 4.17 -9.58
N GLU A 20 12.41 3.79 -10.47
CA GLU A 20 11.07 3.32 -10.14
C GLU A 20 10.69 2.17 -11.06
N LEU A 21 10.10 1.14 -10.47
CA LEU A 21 9.50 0.01 -11.18
C LEU A 21 8.13 -0.27 -10.59
N ILE A 22 7.07 -0.08 -11.38
CA ILE A 22 5.70 -0.36 -10.98
C ILE A 22 5.22 -1.62 -11.71
N ILE A 23 4.81 -2.61 -10.93
CA ILE A 23 4.26 -3.88 -11.41
C ILE A 23 2.86 -4.01 -10.83
N VAL A 24 1.83 -3.94 -11.67
CA VAL A 24 0.45 -4.21 -11.27
C VAL A 24 -0.06 -5.38 -12.09
N SER A 25 -0.39 -6.47 -11.42
CA SER A 25 -0.91 -7.67 -12.08
C SER A 25 -1.78 -8.49 -11.13
N PRO A 26 -2.99 -8.92 -11.56
CA PRO A 26 -3.82 -9.83 -10.77
C PRO A 26 -3.11 -11.10 -10.33
N TYR A 27 -2.24 -11.62 -11.18
CA TYR A 27 -1.47 -12.84 -10.95
C TYR A 27 0.00 -12.58 -11.25
N ILE A 28 0.86 -12.95 -10.31
CA ILE A 28 2.32 -12.83 -10.42
C ILE A 28 2.93 -14.20 -10.15
N GLN A 29 3.63 -14.73 -11.14
CA GLN A 29 4.41 -15.94 -11.01
C GLN A 29 5.71 -15.77 -11.80
N LEU A 30 6.83 -15.84 -11.10
CA LEU A 30 8.16 -15.67 -11.70
C LEU A 30 8.75 -17.03 -12.06
N GLY A 31 9.01 -17.24 -13.32
CA GLY A 31 9.90 -18.30 -13.76
C GLY A 31 11.36 -17.91 -13.64
N ASP A 32 12.24 -18.86 -13.95
CA ASP A 32 13.68 -18.68 -13.82
C ASP A 32 14.21 -17.57 -14.75
N TYR A 33 13.63 -17.44 -15.94
CA TYR A 33 14.03 -16.38 -16.87
C TYR A 33 13.81 -14.98 -16.27
N LEU A 34 12.64 -14.71 -15.72
CA LEU A 34 12.34 -13.41 -15.08
C LEU A 34 13.28 -13.16 -13.90
N LYS A 35 13.49 -14.15 -13.05
CA LYS A 35 14.35 -14.02 -11.88
C LYS A 35 15.80 -13.74 -12.24
N GLU A 36 16.38 -14.59 -13.08
CA GLU A 36 17.82 -14.55 -13.36
C GLU A 36 18.21 -13.48 -14.40
N ASN A 37 17.35 -13.23 -15.40
CA ASN A 37 17.71 -12.34 -16.51
C ASN A 37 17.09 -10.95 -16.42
N ILE A 38 15.99 -10.79 -15.68
CA ILE A 38 15.29 -9.51 -15.58
C ILE A 38 15.49 -8.86 -14.21
N PHE A 39 15.14 -9.57 -13.11
CA PHE A 39 15.13 -8.97 -11.78
C PHE A 39 16.47 -9.02 -11.03
N LYS A 40 17.31 -10.03 -11.24
CA LYS A 40 18.55 -10.24 -10.49
C LYS A 40 19.49 -9.04 -10.47
N GLN A 41 19.58 -8.30 -11.58
CA GLN A 41 20.39 -7.09 -11.67
C GLN A 41 19.95 -5.97 -10.71
N HIS A 42 18.69 -6.01 -10.27
CA HIS A 42 18.12 -5.01 -9.39
C HIS A 42 18.29 -5.34 -7.90
N GLN A 43 18.68 -6.57 -7.53
CA GLN A 43 18.74 -7.03 -6.12
C GLN A 43 19.62 -6.13 -5.24
N ASN A 44 20.68 -5.55 -5.81
CA ASN A 44 21.58 -4.65 -5.07
C ASN A 44 21.34 -3.17 -5.34
N ASN A 45 20.30 -2.82 -6.12
CA ASN A 45 19.99 -1.44 -6.44
C ASN A 45 19.09 -0.79 -5.38
N SER A 46 19.69 -0.20 -4.34
CA SER A 46 18.95 0.48 -3.29
C SER A 46 18.23 1.76 -3.75
N LYS A 47 18.58 2.30 -4.92
CA LYS A 47 17.94 3.50 -5.49
C LYS A 47 16.66 3.18 -6.24
N LEU A 48 16.52 1.94 -6.75
CA LEU A 48 15.33 1.51 -7.45
C LEU A 48 14.22 1.18 -6.43
N HIS A 49 13.12 1.91 -6.49
CA HIS A 49 11.91 1.55 -5.75
C HIS A 49 11.03 0.61 -6.59
N ILE A 50 10.79 -0.59 -6.08
CA ILE A 50 9.88 -1.56 -6.69
C ILE A 50 8.52 -1.48 -5.99
N LEU A 51 7.47 -1.18 -6.73
CA LEU A 51 6.10 -1.09 -6.25
C LEU A 51 5.27 -2.18 -6.93
N ILE A 52 4.76 -3.13 -6.13
CA ILE A 52 3.99 -4.27 -6.62
C ILE A 52 2.55 -4.15 -6.15
N GLY A 53 1.61 -4.11 -7.09
CA GLY A 53 0.18 -4.26 -6.84
C GLY A 53 -0.32 -5.61 -7.34
N PHE A 54 -0.97 -6.39 -6.48
CA PHE A 54 -1.50 -7.70 -6.83
C PHE A 54 -2.88 -7.93 -6.23
N GLY A 55 -3.61 -8.94 -6.71
CA GLY A 55 -4.81 -9.44 -6.07
C GLY A 55 -6.02 -9.53 -7.00
N LYS A 56 -6.70 -10.65 -6.95
CA LYS A 56 -8.01 -10.92 -7.55
C LYS A 56 -8.81 -11.90 -6.72
N ASN A 57 -8.13 -12.88 -6.11
CA ASN A 57 -8.76 -13.93 -5.33
C ASN A 57 -8.82 -13.52 -3.87
N GLU A 58 -10.03 -13.21 -3.38
CA GLU A 58 -10.23 -12.77 -2.00
C GLU A 58 -10.12 -13.96 -1.02
N GLU A 59 -10.58 -15.14 -1.44
CA GLU A 59 -10.55 -16.35 -0.60
C GLU A 59 -9.16 -16.99 -0.49
N ASN A 60 -8.39 -16.97 -1.58
CA ASN A 60 -7.03 -17.52 -1.61
C ASN A 60 -6.08 -16.59 -2.36
N LYS A 61 -5.47 -15.70 -1.61
CA LYS A 61 -4.57 -14.66 -2.16
C LYS A 61 -3.27 -15.24 -2.71
N GLU A 62 -2.84 -16.41 -2.22
CA GLU A 62 -1.65 -17.11 -2.76
C GLU A 62 -1.82 -17.56 -4.22
N ARG A 63 -3.06 -17.71 -4.71
CA ARG A 63 -3.29 -17.93 -6.15
C ARG A 63 -2.89 -16.71 -6.99
N SER A 64 -2.97 -15.52 -6.42
CA SER A 64 -2.61 -14.26 -7.09
C SER A 64 -1.11 -14.00 -7.00
N PHE A 65 -0.51 -14.23 -5.83
CA PHE A 65 0.92 -14.01 -5.60
C PHE A 65 1.41 -15.01 -4.55
N ARG A 66 2.14 -16.02 -4.98
CA ARG A 66 2.58 -17.11 -4.11
C ARG A 66 3.64 -16.64 -3.13
N ARG A 67 3.66 -17.24 -1.95
CA ARG A 67 4.65 -16.94 -0.91
C ARG A 67 6.09 -16.95 -1.43
N LYS A 68 6.49 -17.94 -2.20
CA LYS A 68 7.86 -18.04 -2.74
C LYS A 68 8.27 -16.89 -3.66
N GLU A 69 7.33 -16.33 -4.44
CA GLU A 69 7.57 -15.14 -5.26
C GLU A 69 7.61 -13.88 -4.41
N ILE A 70 6.77 -13.80 -3.38
CA ILE A 70 6.83 -12.70 -2.38
C ILE A 70 8.21 -12.72 -1.73
N GLU A 71 8.64 -13.84 -1.16
CA GLU A 71 9.94 -14.02 -0.51
C GLU A 71 11.11 -13.60 -1.41
N TYR A 72 11.07 -13.96 -2.69
CA TYR A 72 12.05 -13.50 -3.68
C TYR A 72 12.10 -11.96 -3.74
N PHE A 73 10.96 -11.29 -3.78
CA PHE A 73 10.91 -9.84 -3.82
C PHE A 73 11.29 -9.19 -2.49
N LEU A 74 11.12 -9.87 -1.35
CA LEU A 74 11.57 -9.34 -0.05
C LEU A 74 13.09 -9.16 0.05
N GLU A 75 13.88 -9.78 -0.82
CA GLU A 75 15.33 -9.58 -0.87
C GLU A 75 15.71 -8.18 -1.37
N PHE A 76 14.86 -7.53 -2.16
CA PHE A 76 15.14 -6.20 -2.72
C PHE A 76 15.19 -5.12 -1.64
N PRO A 77 16.14 -4.16 -1.74
CA PRO A 77 16.39 -3.18 -0.69
C PRO A 77 15.32 -2.11 -0.53
N ASN A 78 14.55 -1.83 -1.58
CA ASN A 78 13.55 -0.76 -1.60
C ASN A 78 12.28 -1.24 -2.31
N ILE A 79 11.34 -1.76 -1.55
CA ILE A 79 10.14 -2.39 -2.10
C ILE A 79 8.88 -2.06 -1.29
N THR A 80 7.76 -1.96 -1.99
CA THR A 80 6.41 -1.92 -1.43
C THR A 80 5.53 -2.94 -2.13
N ILE A 81 4.74 -3.67 -1.36
CA ILE A 81 3.74 -4.62 -1.88
C ILE A 81 2.36 -4.18 -1.39
N VAL A 82 1.42 -4.09 -2.32
CA VAL A 82 0.03 -3.65 -2.09
C VAL A 82 -0.93 -4.72 -2.58
N TYR A 83 -1.81 -5.17 -1.70
CA TYR A 83 -2.95 -6.01 -2.07
C TYR A 83 -4.10 -5.14 -2.54
N ILE A 84 -4.59 -5.38 -3.75
CA ILE A 84 -5.68 -4.63 -4.37
C ILE A 84 -6.84 -5.62 -4.63
N PRO A 85 -7.91 -5.60 -3.82
CA PRO A 85 -9.07 -6.46 -4.03
C PRO A 85 -9.65 -6.30 -5.43
N GLN A 86 -10.11 -7.42 -6.04
CA GLN A 86 -10.77 -7.44 -7.35
C GLN A 86 -9.93 -6.85 -8.50
N LEU A 87 -8.63 -6.73 -8.34
CA LEU A 87 -7.73 -6.24 -9.39
C LEU A 87 -7.88 -7.08 -10.67
N HIS A 88 -8.05 -6.42 -11.82
CA HIS A 88 -8.04 -7.08 -13.13
C HIS A 88 -7.14 -6.38 -14.15
N GLY A 89 -6.76 -5.14 -13.93
CA GLY A 89 -5.81 -4.40 -14.77
C GLY A 89 -4.39 -4.95 -14.67
N LYS A 90 -3.61 -4.85 -15.76
CA LYS A 90 -2.19 -5.16 -15.81
C LYS A 90 -1.45 -3.94 -16.33
N TYR A 91 -0.47 -3.54 -15.56
CA TYR A 91 0.32 -2.34 -15.82
C TYR A 91 1.77 -2.56 -15.40
N TYR A 92 2.68 -2.28 -16.29
CA TYR A 92 4.12 -2.36 -16.07
C TYR A 92 4.75 -1.03 -16.45
N SER A 93 5.53 -0.43 -15.56
CA SER A 93 6.11 0.89 -15.83
C SER A 93 7.45 1.06 -15.15
N ASN A 94 8.33 1.80 -15.81
CA ASN A 94 9.49 2.43 -15.19
C ASN A 94 9.39 3.96 -15.31
N GLU A 95 10.44 4.69 -15.01
CA GLU A 95 10.45 6.15 -15.08
C GLU A 95 10.38 6.73 -16.49
N ARG A 96 10.45 5.88 -17.55
CA ARG A 96 10.51 6.29 -18.96
C ARG A 96 9.34 5.82 -19.81
N GLN A 97 8.77 4.67 -19.48
CA GLN A 97 7.69 4.08 -20.26
C GLN A 97 6.74 3.23 -19.40
N SER A 98 5.53 3.04 -19.92
CA SER A 98 4.54 2.13 -19.32
C SER A 98 3.83 1.29 -20.36
N VAL A 99 3.44 0.08 -19.96
CA VAL A 99 2.65 -0.85 -20.78
C VAL A 99 1.36 -1.19 -20.05
N ILE A 100 0.23 -0.85 -20.68
CA ILE A 100 -1.10 -1.30 -20.27
C ILE A 100 -1.44 -2.51 -21.13
N THR A 101 -1.81 -3.63 -20.52
CA THR A 101 -1.94 -4.88 -21.27
C THR A 101 -3.00 -5.82 -20.68
N SER A 102 -3.41 -6.80 -21.46
CA SER A 102 -4.16 -7.97 -20.98
C SER A 102 -3.27 -9.04 -20.33
N MET A 103 -1.94 -8.96 -20.50
CA MET A 103 -0.98 -9.98 -20.09
C MET A 103 -0.59 -9.88 -18.62
N ASN A 104 -0.84 -10.95 -17.84
CA ASN A 104 -0.33 -11.08 -16.49
C ASN A 104 1.19 -11.31 -16.46
N LEU A 105 1.82 -11.02 -15.32
CA LEU A 105 3.23 -11.37 -15.10
C LEU A 105 3.37 -12.87 -14.76
N LEU A 106 3.20 -13.69 -15.77
CA LEU A 106 3.31 -15.14 -15.71
C LEU A 106 4.26 -15.59 -16.81
N ASP A 107 5.25 -16.40 -16.47
CA ASP A 107 6.19 -16.98 -17.44
C ASP A 107 5.51 -17.79 -18.55
N TYR A 108 4.36 -18.37 -18.23
CA TYR A 108 3.56 -19.23 -19.11
C TYR A 108 2.65 -18.46 -20.08
N SER A 109 2.29 -17.22 -19.77
CA SER A 109 1.29 -16.44 -20.54
C SER A 109 1.75 -16.10 -21.95
N LEU A 110 3.06 -16.14 -22.20
CA LEU A 110 3.70 -15.74 -23.44
C LEU A 110 3.49 -16.71 -24.60
N ILE A 111 3.14 -17.96 -24.31
CA ILE A 111 3.18 -19.03 -25.32
C ILE A 111 1.79 -19.43 -25.81
N ASN A 112 0.74 -19.25 -24.98
CA ASN A 112 -0.56 -19.88 -25.21
C ASN A 112 -1.76 -18.93 -25.32
N ASN A 113 -1.59 -17.62 -25.09
CA ASN A 113 -2.69 -16.66 -25.10
C ASN A 113 -2.51 -15.60 -26.19
N VAL A 114 -3.60 -15.15 -26.76
CA VAL A 114 -3.61 -13.91 -27.57
C VAL A 114 -3.68 -12.74 -26.60
N GLU A 115 -2.55 -12.07 -26.42
CA GLU A 115 -2.43 -10.91 -25.55
C GLU A 115 -2.19 -9.63 -26.38
N PHE A 116 -2.65 -8.50 -25.85
CA PHE A 116 -2.41 -7.20 -26.47
C PHE A 116 -2.03 -6.16 -25.41
N GLY A 117 -1.39 -5.09 -25.84
CA GLY A 117 -1.02 -3.98 -24.97
C GLY A 117 -0.73 -2.70 -25.72
N VAL A 118 -0.77 -1.61 -24.96
CA VAL A 118 -0.44 -0.27 -25.42
C VAL A 118 0.80 0.20 -24.68
N LEU A 119 1.79 0.67 -25.42
CA LEU A 119 3.00 1.32 -24.89
C LEU A 119 2.73 2.84 -24.80
N ALA A 120 3.05 3.41 -23.67
CA ALA A 120 3.13 4.84 -23.49
C ALA A 120 4.57 5.20 -23.10
N GLU A 121 5.19 6.13 -23.83
CA GLU A 121 6.55 6.60 -23.58
C GLU A 121 6.53 8.03 -23.08
N LYS A 122 7.44 8.34 -22.18
CA LYS A 122 7.64 9.70 -21.67
C LYS A 122 8.46 10.50 -22.65
N ASN A 123 7.86 11.46 -23.33
CA ASN A 123 8.55 12.35 -24.24
C ASN A 123 9.05 13.62 -23.54
N ILE A 124 10.23 14.10 -23.92
CA ILE A 124 10.81 15.34 -23.36
C ILE A 124 9.94 16.56 -23.66
N THR A 125 9.21 16.54 -24.79
CA THR A 125 8.27 17.60 -25.19
C THR A 125 6.97 17.62 -24.35
N ASP A 126 6.71 16.57 -23.58
CA ASP A 126 5.47 16.41 -22.80
C ASP A 126 5.45 17.25 -21.52
N ILE A 127 6.56 17.88 -21.17
CA ILE A 127 6.65 18.83 -20.03
C ILE A 127 5.64 19.99 -20.19
N VAL A 128 5.23 20.29 -21.43
CA VAL A 128 4.28 21.38 -21.77
C VAL A 128 2.86 20.86 -21.99
N ASN A 129 2.68 19.59 -22.29
CA ASN A 129 1.38 18.99 -22.61
C ASN A 129 0.79 18.24 -21.40
N LYS A 130 -0.21 18.85 -20.74
CA LYS A 130 -0.95 18.27 -19.61
C LYS A 130 -1.73 16.98 -19.95
N ASN A 131 -1.80 16.57 -21.21
CA ASN A 131 -2.52 15.39 -21.71
C ASN A 131 -1.58 14.26 -22.16
N ASN A 132 -0.45 14.10 -21.48
CA ASN A 132 0.46 12.99 -21.74
C ASN A 132 -0.15 11.67 -21.26
N PHE A 133 -0.29 10.72 -22.17
CA PHE A 133 -0.87 9.41 -21.88
C PHE A 133 -0.04 8.62 -20.84
N PHE A 134 1.29 8.76 -20.85
CA PHE A 134 2.17 8.14 -19.84
C PHE A 134 1.84 8.65 -18.43
N GLU A 135 1.84 9.97 -18.21
CA GLU A 135 1.56 10.54 -16.89
C GLU A 135 0.09 10.29 -16.47
N THR A 136 -0.86 10.37 -17.41
CA THR A 136 -2.28 10.09 -17.11
C THR A 136 -2.47 8.63 -16.67
N SER A 137 -1.88 7.68 -17.39
CA SER A 137 -1.96 6.26 -17.03
C SER A 137 -1.28 5.97 -15.70
N LYS A 138 -0.12 6.60 -15.44
CA LYS A 138 0.60 6.47 -14.18
C LYS A 138 -0.22 7.02 -13.02
N ASN A 139 -0.78 8.22 -13.13
CA ASN A 139 -1.61 8.81 -12.08
C ASN A 139 -2.85 7.97 -11.78
N THR A 140 -3.47 7.41 -12.81
CA THR A 140 -4.62 6.51 -12.67
C THR A 140 -4.23 5.27 -11.87
N ILE A 141 -3.13 4.60 -12.23
CA ILE A 141 -2.71 3.38 -11.53
C ILE A 141 -2.23 3.66 -10.11
N MET A 142 -1.59 4.80 -9.87
CA MET A 142 -1.18 5.22 -8.52
C MET A 142 -2.41 5.45 -7.62
N SER A 143 -3.48 6.01 -8.15
CA SER A 143 -4.76 6.14 -7.42
C SER A 143 -5.38 4.78 -7.09
N VAL A 144 -5.30 3.81 -8.01
CA VAL A 144 -5.75 2.42 -7.77
C VAL A 144 -4.90 1.77 -6.68
N ILE A 145 -3.59 1.93 -6.71
CA ILE A 145 -2.65 1.39 -5.71
C ILE A 145 -2.94 2.00 -4.34
N ASP A 146 -3.12 3.32 -4.25
CA ASP A 146 -3.40 4.00 -2.97
C ASP A 146 -4.77 3.60 -2.38
N GLY A 147 -5.69 3.14 -3.22
CA GLY A 147 -6.97 2.53 -2.79
C GLY A 147 -6.84 1.12 -2.22
N GLY A 148 -5.70 0.45 -2.38
CA GLY A 148 -5.40 -0.89 -1.89
C GLY A 148 -4.92 -0.93 -0.44
N TYR A 149 -4.46 -2.11 -0.03
CA TYR A 149 -3.90 -2.39 1.30
C TYR A 149 -2.39 -2.56 1.16
N THR A 150 -1.59 -1.63 1.65
CA THR A 150 -0.15 -1.83 1.76
C THR A 150 0.11 -2.93 2.77
N ILE A 151 0.76 -4.01 2.32
CA ILE A 151 1.01 -5.19 3.15
C ILE A 151 2.48 -5.36 3.50
N PHE A 152 3.36 -4.73 2.73
CA PHE A 152 4.78 -4.74 3.00
C PHE A 152 5.44 -3.44 2.53
N ALA A 153 6.33 -2.89 3.35
CA ALA A 153 7.14 -1.73 2.99
C ALA A 153 8.53 -1.82 3.60
N LYS A 154 9.56 -1.79 2.74
CA LYS A 154 10.98 -1.82 3.11
C LYS A 154 11.68 -0.66 2.41
N ARG A 155 12.51 0.07 3.15
CA ARG A 155 13.21 1.25 2.66
C ARG A 155 14.70 1.18 2.94
N PRO A 156 15.55 1.67 2.02
CA PRO A 156 16.99 1.71 2.20
C PRO A 156 17.42 2.77 3.21
N ASN A 157 18.45 2.44 3.97
CA ASN A 157 19.14 3.37 4.86
C ASN A 157 20.47 3.80 4.23
N TYR A 158 20.79 5.07 4.39
CA TYR A 158 22.04 5.63 3.87
C TYR A 158 22.81 6.33 4.97
N SER A 159 24.13 6.12 5.01
CA SER A 159 25.06 6.93 5.79
C SER A 159 25.59 8.10 4.98
N LYS A 160 25.79 9.25 5.60
CA LYS A 160 26.41 10.43 4.97
C LYS A 160 27.92 10.30 5.03
N LYS A 161 28.61 10.46 3.88
CA LYS A 161 30.05 10.60 3.79
C LYS A 161 30.40 12.01 3.27
N PHE A 162 31.64 12.44 3.55
CA PHE A 162 32.19 13.72 3.05
C PHE A 162 31.24 14.91 3.27
N LEU A 163 31.01 15.28 4.53
CA LEU A 163 30.19 16.46 4.88
C LEU A 163 28.78 16.44 4.25
N GLY A 164 28.25 15.26 3.94
CA GLY A 164 26.90 15.10 3.40
C GLY A 164 26.80 15.10 1.87
N LEU A 165 27.92 15.18 1.15
CA LEU A 165 27.94 15.18 -0.31
C LEU A 165 27.77 13.80 -0.96
N ALA A 166 28.07 12.71 -0.24
CA ALA A 166 27.88 11.35 -0.70
C ALA A 166 27.05 10.55 0.30
N LYS A 167 26.23 9.62 -0.19
CA LYS A 167 25.40 8.71 0.62
C LYS A 167 25.76 7.27 0.24
N ASP A 168 26.15 6.47 1.25
CA ASP A 168 26.38 5.04 1.07
C ASP A 168 25.19 4.24 1.60
N TYR A 169 24.77 3.24 0.86
CA TYR A 169 23.78 2.28 1.30
C TYR A 169 24.34 1.41 2.44
N VAL A 170 23.63 1.37 3.57
CA VAL A 170 24.07 0.63 4.78
C VAL A 170 23.08 -0.45 5.24
N GLY A 171 22.14 -0.81 4.36
CA GLY A 171 21.11 -1.80 4.63
C GLY A 171 19.71 -1.20 4.51
N SER A 172 18.68 -2.01 4.78
CA SER A 172 17.29 -1.57 4.68
C SER A 172 16.53 -1.86 5.96
N THR A 173 15.48 -1.07 6.22
CA THR A 173 14.55 -1.25 7.33
C THR A 173 13.17 -1.63 6.80
N THR A 174 12.58 -2.69 7.34
CA THR A 174 11.17 -3.03 7.13
C THR A 174 10.32 -2.15 8.05
N HIS A 175 9.41 -1.39 7.46
CA HIS A 175 8.51 -0.47 8.16
C HIS A 175 7.11 -1.05 8.33
N LEU A 176 6.74 -2.01 7.48
CA LEU A 176 5.47 -2.72 7.53
C LEU A 176 5.67 -4.15 7.03
N ASP A 177 5.11 -5.12 7.75
CA ASP A 177 4.98 -6.51 7.31
C ASP A 177 3.66 -7.10 7.81
N LEU A 178 2.71 -7.25 6.90
CA LEU A 178 1.39 -7.85 7.11
C LEU A 178 1.16 -9.03 6.14
N ILE A 179 2.23 -9.57 5.55
CA ILE A 179 2.13 -10.63 4.53
C ILE A 179 1.38 -11.83 5.08
N ASP A 180 1.79 -12.33 6.25
CA ASP A 180 1.17 -13.50 6.87
C ASP A 180 -0.31 -13.26 7.23
N ASP A 181 -0.64 -12.05 7.64
CA ASP A 181 -2.03 -11.70 7.98
C ASP A 181 -2.92 -11.70 6.74
N ILE A 182 -2.46 -11.09 5.67
CA ILE A 182 -3.19 -10.99 4.41
C ILE A 182 -3.32 -12.37 3.74
N LEU A 183 -2.26 -13.17 3.68
CA LEU A 183 -2.31 -14.49 3.07
C LEU A 183 -3.21 -15.46 3.86
N ALA A 184 -3.25 -15.32 5.18
CA ALA A 184 -4.12 -16.09 6.07
C ALA A 184 -5.56 -15.54 6.16
N ASN A 185 -5.92 -14.53 5.38
CA ASN A 185 -7.22 -13.83 5.44
C ASN A 185 -7.56 -13.26 6.83
N ARG A 186 -6.55 -12.91 7.63
CA ARG A 186 -6.80 -12.24 8.92
C ARG A 186 -7.21 -10.78 8.66
N PRO A 187 -8.10 -10.23 9.48
CA PRO A 187 -8.47 -8.82 9.39
C PRO A 187 -7.25 -7.92 9.60
N VAL A 188 -7.02 -6.99 8.68
CA VAL A 188 -5.97 -5.98 8.79
C VAL A 188 -6.58 -4.60 8.58
N ASN A 189 -6.08 -3.61 9.31
CA ASN A 189 -6.45 -2.23 9.04
C ASN A 189 -5.85 -1.79 7.69
N PRO A 190 -6.65 -1.15 6.81
CA PRO A 190 -6.15 -0.67 5.54
C PRO A 190 -5.13 0.44 5.75
N ILE A 191 -3.91 0.21 5.30
CA ILE A 191 -2.85 1.21 5.30
C ILE A 191 -2.57 1.58 3.85
N ARG A 192 -2.64 2.86 3.53
CA ARG A 192 -2.48 3.36 2.16
C ARG A 192 -1.01 3.43 1.76
N TYR A 193 -0.73 3.30 0.47
CA TYR A 193 0.61 3.45 -0.08
C TYR A 193 1.20 4.84 0.17
N SER A 194 0.38 5.90 0.13
CA SER A 194 0.82 7.28 0.41
C SER A 194 1.54 7.45 1.75
N SER A 195 1.28 6.58 2.74
CA SER A 195 2.00 6.57 4.02
C SER A 195 3.44 6.04 3.91
N PHE A 196 3.77 5.33 2.82
CA PHE A 196 5.05 4.68 2.61
C PHE A 196 5.79 5.15 1.37
N MET A 197 5.44 6.31 0.84
CA MET A 197 6.16 6.88 -0.31
C MET A 197 7.66 7.01 0.00
N PRO A 198 8.55 6.64 -0.93
CA PRO A 198 10.00 6.69 -0.71
C PRO A 198 10.51 8.07 -0.26
N GLU A 199 9.88 9.15 -0.73
CA GLU A 199 10.22 10.54 -0.40
C GLU A 199 10.13 10.82 1.11
N ASN A 200 9.23 10.12 1.81
CA ASN A 200 9.05 10.26 3.26
C ASN A 200 10.26 9.73 4.06
N TYR A 201 11.14 8.94 3.43
CA TYR A 201 12.25 8.24 4.05
C TYR A 201 13.64 8.74 3.63
N VAL A 202 13.73 9.71 2.71
CA VAL A 202 15.01 10.22 2.15
C VAL A 202 15.94 10.82 3.20
N ASN A 203 15.41 11.27 4.35
CA ASN A 203 16.15 11.98 5.39
C ASN A 203 16.20 11.25 6.74
N MET A 204 15.85 9.96 6.81
CA MET A 204 15.99 9.18 8.04
C MET A 204 17.47 8.91 8.34
N ASP A 205 18.07 9.81 9.09
CA ASP A 205 19.44 9.65 9.63
C ASP A 205 19.36 8.74 10.87
N LYS A 206 20.00 7.56 10.83
CA LYS A 206 20.08 6.66 12.01
C LYS A 206 20.69 7.32 13.23
N SER A 207 21.41 8.46 13.07
CA SER A 207 22.04 9.19 14.17
C SER A 207 21.04 9.86 15.14
N LYS A 208 19.74 9.85 14.83
CA LYS A 208 18.68 10.45 15.67
C LYS A 208 17.72 9.46 16.33
N GLN A 209 18.00 8.17 16.30
CA GLN A 209 17.28 7.25 17.17
C GLN A 209 17.72 7.54 18.61
N ARG A 210 16.80 8.14 19.38
CA ARG A 210 16.96 8.31 20.83
C ARG A 210 17.17 6.92 21.44
N VAL A 211 18.36 6.65 21.96
CA VAL A 211 18.62 5.47 22.76
C VAL A 211 17.59 5.47 23.89
N ALA A 212 16.77 4.43 23.96
CA ALA A 212 15.83 4.27 25.06
C ALA A 212 16.63 4.31 26.35
N ARG A 213 16.17 5.12 27.32
CA ARG A 213 16.79 5.17 28.65
C ARG A 213 16.54 3.82 29.29
N GLU A 214 17.60 3.06 29.51
CA GLU A 214 17.54 1.86 30.36
C GLU A 214 17.15 2.34 31.75
N TYR A 215 15.99 1.93 32.22
CA TYR A 215 15.63 2.06 33.63
C TYR A 215 16.32 0.91 34.37
N PRO A 216 16.97 1.13 35.53
CA PRO A 216 17.46 0.04 36.35
C PRO A 216 16.31 -0.91 36.69
N GLU A 217 16.54 -2.20 36.53
CA GLU A 217 15.59 -3.23 36.98
C GLU A 217 15.38 -3.01 38.49
N GLU A 218 14.12 -2.69 38.87
CA GLU A 218 13.74 -2.67 40.28
C GLU A 218 13.71 -4.13 40.75
N GLU A 219 14.57 -4.44 41.74
CA GLU A 219 14.57 -5.73 42.44
C GLU A 219 13.15 -6.02 42.94
N GLU A 220 12.58 -7.16 42.55
CA GLU A 220 11.31 -7.66 43.03
C GLU A 220 11.38 -7.86 44.55
N LYS A 221 10.80 -6.95 45.29
CA LYS A 221 10.48 -7.19 46.71
C LYS A 221 9.17 -7.99 46.75
N GLU A 222 9.31 -9.24 47.19
CA GLU A 222 8.19 -10.10 47.56
C GLU A 222 7.25 -9.35 48.52
N THR A 223 5.99 -9.17 48.12
CA THR A 223 4.91 -8.76 49.00
C THR A 223 3.87 -9.86 49.12
N PRO A 224 3.37 -10.13 50.35
CA PRO A 224 2.56 -11.31 50.63
C PRO A 224 1.13 -11.17 50.09
N ALA A 225 0.55 -12.31 49.73
CA ALA A 225 -0.80 -12.48 49.26
C ALA A 225 -1.84 -12.01 50.29
N ILE A 226 -2.68 -11.06 49.88
CA ILE A 226 -4.03 -10.87 50.47
C ILE A 226 -4.99 -10.61 49.31
N GLY A 227 -5.98 -11.49 49.24
CA GLY A 227 -7.00 -11.38 48.21
C GLY A 227 -7.96 -10.21 48.41
N GLN A 228 -8.31 -9.60 47.32
CA GLN A 228 -9.59 -8.92 47.12
C GLN A 228 -9.83 -8.71 45.63
N GLN A 229 -11.07 -8.86 45.21
CA GLN A 229 -11.60 -8.80 43.84
C GLN A 229 -11.31 -7.45 43.19
N PRO A 230 -11.18 -7.36 41.83
CA PRO A 230 -10.96 -6.12 41.14
C PRO A 230 -12.24 -5.29 41.08
N GLU A 231 -12.19 -4.13 41.66
CA GLU A 231 -13.19 -3.08 41.43
C GLU A 231 -13.04 -2.51 40.00
N SER A 232 -14.17 -2.33 39.40
CA SER A 232 -14.57 -1.56 38.21
C SER A 232 -13.48 -0.76 37.49
N PHE A 233 -13.29 -1.09 36.21
CA PHE A 233 -12.67 -0.23 35.23
C PHE A 233 -13.39 1.13 35.19
N THR A 234 -12.68 2.19 35.50
CA THR A 234 -13.09 3.56 35.22
C THR A 234 -13.25 3.73 33.71
N GLU A 235 -14.47 4.01 33.29
CA GLU A 235 -14.82 4.42 31.94
C GLU A 235 -13.99 5.66 31.56
N THR A 236 -13.00 5.47 30.69
CA THR A 236 -12.50 6.58 29.88
C THR A 236 -13.64 7.01 28.99
N GLU A 237 -14.10 8.26 29.13
CA GLU A 237 -15.15 8.87 28.30
C GLU A 237 -14.83 8.68 26.82
N THR A 238 -15.44 7.68 26.21
CA THR A 238 -15.32 7.46 24.76
C THR A 238 -16.06 8.60 24.08
N LYS A 239 -15.33 9.41 23.30
CA LYS A 239 -15.92 10.51 22.52
C LYS A 239 -17.08 9.96 21.69
N LYS A 240 -18.27 10.58 21.82
CA LYS A 240 -19.47 10.16 21.12
C LYS A 240 -19.46 10.67 19.67
N GLY A 241 -19.95 9.84 18.78
CA GLY A 241 -20.16 10.12 17.36
C GLY A 241 -21.57 9.72 16.93
N HIS A 242 -21.86 9.86 15.65
CA HIS A 242 -23.18 9.60 15.06
C HIS A 242 -23.05 8.72 13.82
N CYS A 243 -23.96 7.76 13.67
CA CYS A 243 -24.05 6.98 12.44
C CYS A 243 -24.41 7.91 11.26
N ILE A 244 -23.58 7.92 10.23
CA ILE A 244 -23.75 8.83 9.07
C ILE A 244 -25.04 8.57 8.29
N ARG A 245 -25.71 7.42 8.47
CA ARG A 245 -26.95 7.04 7.76
C ARG A 245 -28.21 7.30 8.59
N CYS A 246 -28.26 6.85 9.85
CA CYS A 246 -29.48 6.90 10.68
C CYS A 246 -29.37 7.84 11.90
N ASN A 247 -28.24 8.51 12.09
CA ASN A 247 -27.96 9.44 13.19
C ASN A 247 -27.94 8.81 14.60
N THR A 248 -28.01 7.48 14.73
CA THR A 248 -27.87 6.83 16.02
C THR A 248 -26.52 7.16 16.65
N GLU A 249 -26.50 7.43 17.95
CA GLU A 249 -25.27 7.69 18.70
C GLU A 249 -24.41 6.41 18.77
N ILE A 250 -23.15 6.51 18.41
CA ILE A 250 -22.16 5.43 18.39
C ILE A 250 -20.82 5.96 18.88
N PRO A 251 -19.85 5.13 19.28
CA PRO A 251 -18.49 5.60 19.56
C PRO A 251 -17.91 6.35 18.37
N PHE A 252 -17.24 7.48 18.63
CA PHE A 252 -16.64 8.28 17.56
C PHE A 252 -15.42 7.55 16.97
N ASN A 253 -15.57 7.09 15.73
CA ASN A 253 -14.50 6.46 14.95
C ASN A 253 -14.73 6.74 13.47
N THR A 254 -13.92 7.61 12.87
CA THR A 254 -14.04 7.98 11.45
C THR A 254 -13.79 6.84 10.48
N LEU A 255 -13.18 5.73 10.92
CA LEU A 255 -12.99 4.53 10.12
C LEU A 255 -14.23 3.62 10.11
N VAL A 256 -15.10 3.74 11.13
CA VAL A 256 -16.32 2.94 11.28
C VAL A 256 -17.51 3.88 11.59
N PRO A 257 -17.93 4.73 10.62
CA PRO A 257 -18.91 5.78 10.86
C PRO A 257 -20.37 5.29 10.76
N LEU A 258 -20.62 4.00 10.70
CA LEU A 258 -21.94 3.38 10.62
C LEU A 258 -22.20 2.53 11.86
N CYS A 259 -23.44 2.53 12.37
CA CYS A 259 -23.87 1.54 13.35
C CYS A 259 -23.96 0.15 12.71
N GLU A 260 -24.00 -0.90 13.52
CA GLU A 260 -23.96 -2.29 13.06
C GLU A 260 -25.03 -2.62 12.02
N SER A 261 -26.28 -2.19 12.25
CA SER A 261 -27.40 -2.41 11.33
C SER A 261 -27.20 -1.69 9.99
N CYS A 262 -26.74 -0.43 10.02
CA CYS A 262 -26.48 0.34 8.79
C CYS A 262 -25.23 -0.19 8.05
N TYR A 263 -24.23 -0.65 8.79
CA TYR A 263 -23.05 -1.28 8.21
C TYR A 263 -23.41 -2.59 7.47
N SER A 264 -24.23 -3.46 8.06
CA SER A 264 -24.67 -4.72 7.42
C SER A 264 -25.41 -4.48 6.08
N LEU A 265 -26.16 -3.39 5.98
CA LEU A 265 -26.82 -2.98 4.73
C LEU A 265 -25.83 -2.38 3.72
N TRP A 266 -24.91 -1.55 4.20
CA TRP A 266 -23.89 -0.90 3.38
C TRP A 266 -22.89 -1.93 2.83
N ALA A 267 -22.49 -2.92 3.63
CA ALA A 267 -21.50 -3.94 3.27
C ALA A 267 -21.88 -4.76 2.03
N LYS A 268 -23.19 -4.89 1.73
CA LYS A 268 -23.66 -5.58 0.53
C LYS A 268 -23.18 -4.94 -0.78
N TYR A 269 -22.97 -3.63 -0.78
CA TYR A 269 -22.57 -2.85 -1.95
C TYR A 269 -21.17 -2.28 -1.84
N SER A 270 -20.66 -2.09 -0.60
CA SER A 270 -19.32 -1.59 -0.25
C SER A 270 -18.91 -0.29 -0.95
N ASN A 271 -19.89 0.54 -1.35
CA ASN A 271 -19.62 1.81 -2.03
C ASN A 271 -19.28 2.89 -0.99
N ARG A 272 -18.00 3.20 -0.84
CA ARG A 272 -17.50 4.20 0.12
C ARG A 272 -17.86 5.64 -0.24
N PHE A 273 -18.24 5.89 -1.49
CA PHE A 273 -18.60 7.22 -2.01
C PHE A 273 -20.14 7.40 -2.12
N TYR A 274 -20.91 6.43 -1.64
CA TYR A 274 -22.35 6.60 -1.55
C TYR A 274 -22.68 7.71 -0.58
N GLU A 275 -23.53 8.68 -1.01
CA GLU A 275 -23.88 9.85 -0.21
C GLU A 275 -24.82 9.47 0.94
N GLU A 276 -24.41 9.73 2.15
CA GLU A 276 -25.12 9.53 3.40
C GLU A 276 -25.60 10.89 3.94
N LYS A 277 -26.25 10.92 5.09
CA LYS A 277 -27.02 12.10 5.52
C LYS A 277 -26.36 12.91 6.64
N TYR A 278 -25.68 12.27 7.60
CA TYR A 278 -25.31 12.89 8.86
C TYR A 278 -23.81 12.93 9.08
N CYS A 279 -23.32 14.04 9.65
CA CYS A 279 -21.92 14.15 10.05
C CYS A 279 -21.63 13.24 11.24
N HIS A 280 -20.61 12.39 11.13
CA HIS A 280 -20.23 11.45 12.20
C HIS A 280 -19.82 12.14 13.51
N CYS A 281 -19.31 13.38 13.46
CA CYS A 281 -18.88 14.11 14.65
C CYS A 281 -20.01 14.85 15.34
N CYS A 282 -20.82 15.64 14.61
CA CYS A 282 -21.82 16.53 15.20
C CYS A 282 -23.27 16.12 14.95
N GLY A 283 -23.53 15.05 14.21
CA GLY A 283 -24.86 14.54 13.91
C GLY A 283 -25.72 15.44 13.02
N LYS A 284 -25.21 16.58 12.54
CA LYS A 284 -25.97 17.49 11.68
C LYS A 284 -26.14 16.88 10.29
N GLU A 285 -27.31 17.12 9.68
CA GLU A 285 -27.55 16.77 8.29
C GLU A 285 -26.69 17.65 7.37
N GLU A 286 -25.96 17.02 6.47
CA GLU A 286 -25.02 17.71 5.58
C GLU A 286 -24.89 16.92 4.27
N LYS A 287 -24.76 17.61 3.14
CA LYS A 287 -24.52 16.99 1.82
C LYS A 287 -23.08 16.52 1.69
N LYS A 288 -22.87 15.53 0.83
CA LYS A 288 -21.55 14.94 0.52
C LYS A 288 -20.89 14.20 1.69
N ILE A 289 -21.64 13.84 2.72
CA ILE A 289 -21.16 12.89 3.74
C ILE A 289 -21.13 11.50 3.12
N THR A 290 -20.01 10.81 3.28
CA THR A 290 -19.79 9.45 2.76
C THR A 290 -18.98 8.64 3.78
N VAL A 291 -18.88 7.33 3.61
CA VAL A 291 -17.96 6.51 4.43
C VAL A 291 -16.50 6.93 4.23
N ALA A 292 -16.14 7.46 3.06
CA ALA A 292 -14.78 7.97 2.80
C ALA A 292 -14.53 9.35 3.44
N THR A 293 -15.58 10.17 3.59
CA THR A 293 -15.53 11.52 4.16
C THR A 293 -16.67 11.70 5.15
N PRO A 294 -16.59 11.13 6.38
CA PRO A 294 -17.71 11.06 7.31
C PRO A 294 -17.95 12.34 8.11
N LEU A 295 -17.13 13.38 7.94
CA LEU A 295 -17.20 14.64 8.67
C LEU A 295 -17.64 15.79 7.76
N CYS A 296 -18.48 16.69 8.29
CA CYS A 296 -18.73 17.96 7.62
C CYS A 296 -17.48 18.86 7.67
N TYR A 297 -17.41 19.84 6.77
CA TYR A 297 -16.27 20.74 6.64
C TYR A 297 -15.89 21.44 7.97
N SER A 298 -16.91 21.88 8.73
CA SER A 298 -16.71 22.53 10.04
C SER A 298 -16.09 21.60 11.09
N CYS A 299 -16.48 20.32 11.12
CA CYS A 299 -15.91 19.34 12.06
C CYS A 299 -14.53 18.84 11.62
N TYR A 300 -14.30 18.73 10.32
CA TYR A 300 -12.99 18.35 9.76
C TYR A 300 -11.91 19.38 10.13
N ASN A 301 -12.20 20.67 9.95
CA ASN A 301 -11.23 21.75 10.25
C ASN A 301 -10.99 21.96 11.76
N LYS A 302 -11.85 21.44 12.64
CA LYS A 302 -11.63 21.50 14.09
C LYS A 302 -10.77 20.36 14.64
N GLN A 303 -10.48 19.35 13.79
CA GLN A 303 -9.63 18.20 14.15
C GLN A 303 -8.18 18.37 13.68
N LEU A 304 -7.90 19.38 12.86
CA LEU A 304 -6.57 19.84 12.46
C LEU A 304 -6.11 20.95 13.40
#